data_36e84e4f22fe4bfbac0772ed948cc8cd
#
_entry.id   36e84e4f22fe4bfbac0772ed948cc8cd
#
_cell.length_a   1.000
_cell.length_b   1.000
_cell.length_c   1.000
_cell.angle_alpha   90.00
_cell.angle_beta   90.00
_cell.angle_gamma   90.00
#
_symmetry.space_group_name_H-M   'P 1'
#
loop_
_entity.id
_entity.type
_entity.pdbx_description
1 polymer ?
#
loop_
_entity_poly.entity_id
_entity_poly.type
_entity_poly.pdbx_seq_one_letter_code
_entity_poly.pdbx_strand_id
1 'polypeptide(L)'
;MAQPRYDHSVAGLGEENFEKLRTCKVLVVGAGGIGCELLKNLVLVGCEKLTVVDLDTIDVSNLNRQFLFRKKHVGKSKAVVAGEAIKRFNPLVEVEAIHGNIITGELFEVDWFRGFDAVINALDNVDARRHVNRMCLAADK
;
A
#
# COMPACT_ATOMS: atom_id res chain seq x y z
N MET A 1 -11.64 17.53 14.39
CA MET A 1 -12.76 16.64 14.80
C MET A 1 -12.62 15.34 14.02
N ALA A 2 -12.51 14.21 14.73
CA ALA A 2 -12.47 12.91 14.04
C ALA A 2 -13.77 12.69 13.28
N GLN A 3 -13.68 12.16 12.06
CA GLN A 3 -14.89 11.84 11.30
C GLN A 3 -15.55 10.59 11.90
N PRO A 4 -16.90 10.47 11.89
CA PRO A 4 -17.61 9.33 12.46
C PRO A 4 -17.11 7.96 12.00
N ARG A 5 -16.54 7.89 10.78
CA ARG A 5 -15.96 6.65 10.23
C ARG A 5 -14.79 6.08 11.03
N TYR A 6 -14.12 6.92 11.84
CA TYR A 6 -12.94 6.55 12.61
C TYR A 6 -13.19 6.38 14.10
N ASP A 7 -14.42 6.51 14.56
CA ASP A 7 -14.74 6.46 15.98
C ASP A 7 -14.21 5.20 16.68
N HIS A 8 -14.29 4.04 16.01
CA HIS A 8 -13.75 2.79 16.54
C HIS A 8 -12.21 2.77 16.61
N SER A 9 -11.55 3.32 15.58
CA SER A 9 -10.09 3.41 15.56
C SER A 9 -9.59 4.38 16.65
N VAL A 10 -10.25 5.52 16.79
CA VAL A 10 -9.94 6.49 17.86
C VAL A 10 -10.19 5.90 19.25
N ALA A 11 -11.30 5.20 19.43
CA ALA A 11 -11.62 4.55 20.72
C ALA A 11 -10.59 3.47 21.09
N GLY A 12 -10.07 2.72 20.09
CA GLY A 12 -9.09 1.67 20.32
C GLY A 12 -7.65 2.16 20.51
N LEU A 13 -7.24 3.19 19.77
CA LEU A 13 -5.86 3.68 19.72
C LEU A 13 -5.62 4.91 20.62
N GLY A 14 -6.67 5.66 20.94
CA GLY A 14 -6.58 7.01 21.48
C GLY A 14 -6.33 8.05 20.40
N GLU A 15 -6.71 9.29 20.65
CA GLU A 15 -6.63 10.39 19.67
C GLU A 15 -5.20 10.63 19.18
N GLU A 16 -4.21 10.64 20.07
CA GLU A 16 -2.81 10.90 19.73
C GLU A 16 -2.23 9.83 18.80
N ASN A 17 -2.45 8.56 19.11
CA ASN A 17 -1.93 7.46 18.28
C ASN A 17 -2.69 7.36 16.97
N PHE A 18 -3.99 7.64 16.97
CA PHE A 18 -4.79 7.68 15.74
C PHE A 18 -4.30 8.80 14.82
N GLU A 19 -3.97 9.99 15.33
CA GLU A 19 -3.43 11.07 14.50
C GLU A 19 -2.06 10.71 13.89
N LYS A 20 -1.19 10.02 14.65
CA LYS A 20 0.06 9.47 14.13
C LYS A 20 -0.18 8.47 13.00
N LEU A 21 -1.14 7.56 13.19
CA LEU A 21 -1.52 6.59 12.16
C LEU A 21 -2.05 7.28 10.90
N ARG A 22 -2.91 8.26 11.06
CA ARG A 22 -3.54 9.00 9.96
C ARG A 22 -2.52 9.73 9.08
N THR A 23 -1.50 10.31 9.71
CA THR A 23 -0.45 11.09 9.03
C THR A 23 0.75 10.26 8.59
N CYS A 24 0.86 9.01 9.07
CA CYS A 24 1.93 8.08 8.74
C CYS A 24 2.00 7.79 7.24
N LYS A 25 3.18 7.92 6.66
CA LYS A 25 3.45 7.59 5.26
C LYS A 25 3.83 6.12 5.14
N VAL A 26 2.95 5.33 4.58
CA VAL A 26 3.14 3.88 4.45
C VAL A 26 3.42 3.50 3.00
N LEU A 27 4.52 2.78 2.80
CA LEU A 27 4.82 2.11 1.53
C LEU A 27 4.32 0.66 1.60
N VAL A 28 3.52 0.27 0.62
CA VAL A 28 3.10 -1.12 0.40
C VAL A 28 3.74 -1.63 -0.89
N VAL A 29 4.57 -2.65 -0.78
CA VAL A 29 5.23 -3.28 -1.93
C VAL A 29 4.51 -4.58 -2.26
N GLY A 30 3.79 -4.58 -3.37
CA GLY A 30 2.95 -5.66 -3.85
C GLY A 30 1.46 -5.39 -3.73
N ALA A 31 0.73 -5.59 -4.82
CA ALA A 31 -0.73 -5.44 -4.92
C ALA A 31 -1.41 -6.75 -5.39
N GLY A 32 -0.90 -7.89 -4.92
CA GLY A 32 -1.49 -9.21 -5.14
C GLY A 32 -2.59 -9.53 -4.12
N GLY A 33 -2.79 -10.81 -3.79
CA GLY A 33 -3.82 -11.24 -2.84
C GLY A 33 -3.66 -10.60 -1.46
N ILE A 34 -2.47 -10.70 -0.88
CA ILE A 34 -2.15 -10.07 0.42
C ILE A 34 -2.19 -8.54 0.31
N GLY A 35 -1.63 -7.99 -0.75
CA GLY A 35 -1.60 -6.53 -0.96
C GLY A 35 -3.00 -5.92 -1.04
N CYS A 36 -3.93 -6.55 -1.74
CA CYS A 36 -5.32 -6.10 -1.81
C CYS A 36 -5.99 -6.04 -0.43
N GLU A 37 -5.85 -7.10 0.38
CA GLU A 37 -6.39 -7.15 1.73
C GLU A 37 -5.74 -6.12 2.66
N LEU A 38 -4.42 -6.01 2.59
CA LEU A 38 -3.65 -5.06 3.38
C LEU A 38 -4.04 -3.61 3.08
N LEU A 39 -4.09 -3.23 1.80
CA LEU A 39 -4.47 -1.87 1.37
C LEU A 39 -5.88 -1.51 1.85
N LYS A 40 -6.85 -2.41 1.70
CA LYS A 40 -8.20 -2.22 2.24
C LYS A 40 -8.17 -1.98 3.75
N ASN A 41 -7.47 -2.83 4.50
CA ASN A 41 -7.43 -2.72 5.97
C ASN A 41 -6.76 -1.45 6.44
N LEU A 42 -5.65 -1.02 5.81
CA LEU A 42 -4.96 0.21 6.14
C LEU A 42 -5.87 1.44 5.97
N VAL A 43 -6.58 1.55 4.85
CA VAL A 43 -7.46 2.70 4.61
C VAL A 43 -8.70 2.69 5.51
N LEU A 44 -9.20 1.52 5.89
CA LEU A 44 -10.35 1.41 6.79
C LEU A 44 -9.99 1.73 8.24
N VAL A 45 -8.78 1.41 8.68
CA VAL A 45 -8.33 1.75 10.06
C VAL A 45 -7.95 3.22 10.19
N GLY A 46 -7.70 3.91 9.07
CA GLY A 46 -7.47 5.35 9.06
C GLY A 46 -6.12 5.82 8.52
N CYS A 47 -5.30 4.94 7.91
CA CYS A 47 -4.12 5.38 7.16
C CYS A 47 -4.57 6.19 5.94
N GLU A 48 -4.13 7.43 5.84
CA GLU A 48 -4.53 8.32 4.75
C GLU A 48 -3.42 8.58 3.73
N LYS A 49 -2.16 8.20 4.00
CA LYS A 49 -1.02 8.45 3.10
C LYS A 49 -0.35 7.15 2.71
N LEU A 50 -0.67 6.66 1.52
CA LEU A 50 -0.19 5.38 1.01
C LEU A 50 0.57 5.55 -0.31
N THR A 51 1.68 4.85 -0.43
CA THR A 51 2.34 4.60 -1.71
C THR A 51 2.29 3.09 -1.98
N VAL A 52 1.84 2.70 -3.17
CA VAL A 52 1.79 1.29 -3.57
C VAL A 52 2.64 1.07 -4.81
N VAL A 53 3.51 0.06 -4.75
CA VAL A 53 4.38 -0.33 -5.86
C VAL A 53 4.09 -1.77 -6.26
N ASP A 54 3.82 -2.00 -7.52
CA ASP A 54 3.71 -3.35 -8.12
C ASP A 54 4.17 -3.31 -9.57
N LEU A 55 4.86 -4.36 -9.98
CA LEU A 55 5.39 -4.45 -11.34
C LEU A 55 4.41 -5.11 -12.33
N ASP A 56 3.39 -5.82 -11.83
CA ASP A 56 2.53 -6.66 -12.63
C ASP A 56 1.33 -5.91 -13.23
N THR A 57 0.83 -6.48 -14.32
CA THR A 57 -0.51 -6.19 -14.84
C THR A 57 -1.50 -7.25 -14.35
N ILE A 58 -2.78 -6.90 -14.38
CA ILE A 58 -3.86 -7.77 -13.93
C ILE A 58 -4.15 -8.85 -14.97
N ASP A 59 -4.18 -10.10 -14.53
CA ASP A 59 -4.57 -11.28 -15.30
C ASP A 59 -5.90 -11.85 -14.81
N VAL A 60 -6.62 -12.56 -15.67
CA VAL A 60 -7.88 -13.22 -15.31
C VAL A 60 -7.71 -14.17 -14.13
N SER A 61 -6.57 -14.88 -14.05
CA SER A 61 -6.24 -15.80 -12.96
C SER A 61 -6.11 -15.10 -11.60
N ASN A 62 -5.93 -13.79 -11.56
CA ASN A 62 -5.84 -13.02 -10.33
C ASN A 62 -7.21 -12.73 -9.68
N LEU A 63 -8.27 -12.74 -10.45
CA LEU A 63 -9.61 -12.27 -10.04
C LEU A 63 -10.26 -13.13 -8.97
N ASN A 64 -9.81 -14.36 -8.77
CA ASN A 64 -10.32 -15.28 -7.75
C ASN A 64 -9.88 -14.93 -6.32
N ARG A 65 -8.80 -14.16 -6.15
CA ARG A 65 -8.25 -13.81 -4.83
C ARG A 65 -7.84 -12.34 -4.66
N GLN A 66 -7.67 -11.61 -5.74
CA GLN A 66 -7.29 -10.18 -5.73
C GLN A 66 -8.54 -9.33 -5.90
N PHE A 67 -9.32 -9.21 -4.84
CA PHE A 67 -10.70 -8.72 -4.87
C PHE A 67 -10.87 -7.25 -5.28
N LEU A 68 -9.81 -6.44 -5.26
CA LEU A 68 -9.86 -5.05 -5.75
C LEU A 68 -10.04 -4.97 -7.27
N PHE A 69 -9.76 -6.07 -7.99
CA PHE A 69 -9.77 -6.11 -9.44
C PHE A 69 -11.06 -6.74 -9.99
N ARG A 70 -11.44 -6.30 -11.19
CA ARG A 70 -12.60 -6.78 -11.95
C ARG A 70 -12.16 -7.15 -13.36
N LYS A 71 -13.00 -7.90 -14.10
CA LYS A 71 -12.72 -8.30 -15.50
C LYS A 71 -12.31 -7.13 -16.40
N LYS A 72 -12.92 -5.96 -16.24
CA LYS A 72 -12.61 -4.73 -17.00
C LYS A 72 -11.21 -4.18 -16.73
N HIS A 73 -10.52 -4.66 -15.69
CA HIS A 73 -9.18 -4.22 -15.30
C HIS A 73 -8.07 -5.10 -15.88
N VAL A 74 -8.39 -6.23 -16.52
CA VAL A 74 -7.40 -7.13 -17.11
C VAL A 74 -6.49 -6.37 -18.08
N GLY A 75 -5.17 -6.56 -17.95
CA GLY A 75 -4.13 -5.85 -18.68
C GLY A 75 -3.71 -4.51 -18.12
N LYS A 76 -4.43 -3.96 -17.13
CA LYS A 76 -4.04 -2.72 -16.44
C LYS A 76 -3.05 -2.98 -15.30
N SER A 77 -2.30 -1.96 -14.90
CA SER A 77 -1.39 -2.04 -13.75
C SER A 77 -2.11 -2.37 -12.45
N LYS A 78 -1.61 -3.37 -11.72
CA LYS A 78 -2.14 -3.73 -10.39
C LYS A 78 -2.05 -2.57 -9.42
N ALA A 79 -0.90 -1.88 -9.37
CA ALA A 79 -0.72 -0.74 -8.46
C ALA A 79 -1.73 0.37 -8.72
N VAL A 80 -1.89 0.78 -9.98
CA VAL A 80 -2.80 1.87 -10.36
C VAL A 80 -4.25 1.52 -10.02
N VAL A 81 -4.71 0.33 -10.42
CA VAL A 81 -6.10 -0.10 -10.16
C VAL A 81 -6.37 -0.29 -8.66
N ALA A 82 -5.40 -0.84 -7.91
CA ALA A 82 -5.51 -0.95 -6.46
C ALA A 82 -5.63 0.44 -5.80
N GLY A 83 -4.79 1.39 -6.19
CA GLY A 83 -4.85 2.76 -5.71
C GLY A 83 -6.19 3.45 -5.95
N GLU A 84 -6.78 3.26 -7.14
CA GLU A 84 -8.12 3.77 -7.46
C GLU A 84 -9.22 3.06 -6.65
N ALA A 85 -9.09 1.74 -6.47
CA ALA A 85 -10.09 0.94 -5.79
C ALA A 85 -10.19 1.28 -4.29
N ILE A 86 -9.07 1.50 -3.60
CA ILE A 86 -9.08 1.79 -2.16
C ILE A 86 -9.67 3.17 -1.83
N LYS A 87 -9.64 4.13 -2.74
CA LYS A 87 -10.32 5.43 -2.59
C LYS A 87 -11.84 5.30 -2.45
N ARG A 88 -12.42 4.20 -2.92
CA ARG A 88 -13.85 3.91 -2.72
C ARG A 88 -14.18 3.48 -1.30
N PHE A 89 -13.22 2.83 -0.60
CA PHE A 89 -13.37 2.50 0.81
C PHE A 89 -13.14 3.71 1.71
N ASN A 90 -12.18 4.55 1.35
CA ASN A 90 -11.90 5.78 2.07
C ASN A 90 -11.53 6.91 1.11
N PRO A 91 -12.45 7.85 0.83
CA PRO A 91 -12.20 8.97 -0.08
C PRO A 91 -11.15 9.97 0.40
N LEU A 92 -10.76 9.91 1.69
CA LEU A 92 -9.75 10.81 2.26
C LEU A 92 -8.32 10.35 2.00
N VAL A 93 -8.14 9.12 1.51
CA VAL A 93 -6.81 8.57 1.29
C VAL A 93 -6.09 9.26 0.12
N GLU A 94 -4.87 9.67 0.37
CA GLU A 94 -3.92 10.11 -0.63
C GLU A 94 -3.08 8.89 -1.06
N VAL A 95 -3.20 8.50 -2.33
CA VAL A 95 -2.50 7.31 -2.85
C VAL A 95 -1.61 7.70 -4.00
N GLU A 96 -0.34 7.37 -3.88
CA GLU A 96 0.61 7.32 -4.99
C GLU A 96 0.75 5.86 -5.45
N ALA A 97 0.39 5.58 -6.69
CA ALA A 97 0.45 4.25 -7.28
C ALA A 97 1.54 4.20 -8.35
N ILE A 98 2.52 3.32 -8.16
CA ILE A 98 3.69 3.22 -9.03
C ILE A 98 3.73 1.84 -9.69
N HIS A 99 3.61 1.82 -11.02
CA HIS A 99 3.86 0.63 -11.83
C HIS A 99 5.37 0.51 -12.04
N GLY A 100 6.04 -0.38 -11.32
CA GLY A 100 7.49 -0.50 -11.41
C GLY A 100 8.04 -1.69 -10.65
N ASN A 101 9.28 -2.05 -11.02
CA ASN A 101 10.05 -3.09 -10.37
C ASN A 101 10.84 -2.49 -9.20
N ILE A 102 10.53 -2.91 -7.99
CA ILE A 102 11.16 -2.40 -6.76
C ILE A 102 12.67 -2.67 -6.70
N ILE A 103 13.16 -3.68 -7.45
CA ILE A 103 14.58 -4.06 -7.46
C ILE A 103 15.37 -3.19 -8.44
N THR A 104 14.82 -2.96 -9.65
CA THR A 104 15.56 -2.37 -10.77
C THR A 104 15.14 -0.96 -11.14
N GLY A 105 14.07 -0.45 -10.52
CA GLY A 105 13.58 0.90 -10.80
C GLY A 105 14.52 1.97 -10.23
N GLU A 106 14.91 2.93 -11.06
CA GLU A 106 15.84 4.01 -10.67
C GLU A 106 15.31 4.90 -9.54
N LEU A 107 14.00 4.98 -9.37
CA LEU A 107 13.36 5.74 -8.29
C LEU A 107 13.63 5.16 -6.90
N PHE A 108 13.78 3.82 -6.79
CA PHE A 108 13.71 3.09 -5.53
C PHE A 108 15.08 2.97 -4.83
N GLU A 109 15.76 4.10 -4.67
CA GLU A 109 17.00 4.20 -3.92
C GLU A 109 16.77 4.34 -2.40
N VAL A 110 17.84 4.22 -1.62
CA VAL A 110 17.78 4.31 -0.14
C VAL A 110 17.09 5.60 0.34
N ASP A 111 17.41 6.73 -0.29
CA ASP A 111 16.83 8.02 0.10
C ASP A 111 15.34 8.10 -0.15
N TRP A 112 14.83 7.42 -1.18
CA TRP A 112 13.39 7.31 -1.42
C TRP A 112 12.69 6.53 -0.28
N PHE A 113 13.30 5.41 0.17
CA PHE A 113 12.77 4.65 1.32
C PHE A 113 12.76 5.46 2.61
N ARG A 114 13.71 6.36 2.81
CA ARG A 114 13.74 7.26 3.99
C ARG A 114 12.51 8.16 4.11
N GLY A 115 11.83 8.42 3.01
CA GLY A 115 10.60 9.23 2.98
C GLY A 115 9.38 8.58 3.62
N PHE A 116 9.45 7.29 3.99
CA PHE A 116 8.34 6.55 4.58
C PHE A 116 8.54 6.32 6.08
N ASP A 117 7.44 6.26 6.82
CA ASP A 117 7.42 5.92 8.24
C ASP A 117 7.34 4.41 8.46
N ALA A 118 6.71 3.69 7.52
CA ALA A 118 6.61 2.24 7.53
C ALA A 118 6.65 1.67 6.11
N VAL A 119 7.27 0.51 5.96
CA VAL A 119 7.33 -0.25 4.71
C VAL A 119 6.78 -1.66 4.96
N ILE A 120 5.79 -2.06 4.17
CA ILE A 120 5.13 -3.35 4.32
C ILE A 120 5.28 -4.15 3.03
N ASN A 121 5.87 -5.34 3.16
CA ASN A 121 6.03 -6.29 2.07
C ASN A 121 4.80 -7.16 1.89
N ALA A 122 4.15 -7.08 0.73
CA ALA A 122 3.10 -7.98 0.30
C ALA A 122 3.51 -8.75 -0.98
N LEU A 123 4.80 -9.10 -1.05
CA LEU A 123 5.44 -9.77 -2.17
C LEU A 123 5.39 -11.30 -2.00
N ASP A 124 5.45 -12.02 -3.10
CA ASP A 124 5.48 -13.49 -3.15
C ASP A 124 6.84 -14.08 -3.57
N ASN A 125 7.85 -13.23 -3.84
CA ASN A 125 9.16 -13.67 -4.26
C ASN A 125 10.24 -13.24 -3.27
N VAL A 126 11.17 -14.16 -3.02
CA VAL A 126 12.20 -14.01 -1.98
C VAL A 126 13.22 -12.92 -2.34
N ASP A 127 13.58 -12.78 -3.60
CA ASP A 127 14.61 -11.81 -4.01
C ASP A 127 14.12 -10.38 -3.82
N ALA A 128 12.87 -10.10 -4.20
CA ALA A 128 12.25 -8.79 -3.97
C ALA A 128 12.10 -8.50 -2.47
N ARG A 129 11.68 -9.49 -1.67
CA ARG A 129 11.59 -9.34 -0.19
C ARG A 129 12.94 -9.02 0.43
N ARG A 130 14.00 -9.74 0.03
CA ARG A 130 15.36 -9.50 0.51
C ARG A 130 15.89 -8.12 0.09
N HIS A 131 15.58 -7.71 -1.14
CA HIS A 131 15.94 -6.38 -1.63
C HIS A 131 15.29 -5.29 -0.78
N VAL A 132 13.98 -5.33 -0.60
CA VAL A 132 13.25 -4.34 0.23
C VAL A 132 13.78 -4.32 1.66
N ASN A 133 14.04 -5.49 2.26
CA ASN A 133 14.62 -5.58 3.60
C ASN A 133 15.99 -4.88 3.68
N ARG A 134 16.88 -5.09 2.69
CA ARG A 134 18.18 -4.40 2.65
C ARG A 134 18.01 -2.89 2.51
N MET A 135 17.09 -2.44 1.68
CA MET A 135 16.82 -1.01 1.49
C MET A 135 16.26 -0.37 2.76
N CYS A 136 15.37 -1.06 3.46
CA CYS A 136 14.83 -0.61 4.75
C CYS A 136 15.93 -0.49 5.81
N LEU A 137 16.80 -1.51 5.94
CA LEU A 137 17.93 -1.46 6.87
C LEU A 137 18.88 -0.29 6.55
N ALA A 138 19.20 -0.08 5.28
CA ALA A 138 20.04 1.04 4.85
C ALA A 138 19.38 2.41 5.06
N ALA A 139 18.06 2.47 5.02
CA ALA A 139 17.25 3.67 5.23
C ALA A 139 16.88 3.91 6.71
N ASP A 140 17.26 3.00 7.59
CA ASP A 140 16.89 3.01 9.03
C ASP A 140 15.36 2.94 9.23
N LYS A 141 14.71 1.94 8.57
CA LYS A 141 13.25 1.70 8.59
C LYS A 141 12.91 0.28 9.04
#